data_47fe75304ddc7f6ae3ae20be84dafe64
#
_entry.id   47fe75304ddc7f6ae3ae20be84dafe64
#
_cell.length_a   1.000
_cell.length_b   1.000
_cell.length_c   1.000
_cell.angle_alpha   90.00
_cell.angle_beta   90.00
_cell.angle_gamma   90.00
#
_symmetry.space_group_name_H-M   'P 1'
#
loop_
_entity.id
_entity.type
_entity.pdbx_description
1 polymer ?
#
loop_
_entity_poly.entity_id
_entity_poly.type
_entity_poly.pdbx_seq_one_letter_code
_entity_poly.pdbx_strand_id
1 'polypeptide(L)'
;MNTLSRREMLAALGAGALAATLPMRAFAQPGRMQSWPLGTSSRTGIHDVAPAPDGGVWFTAQRSGHLGYFDPRSGKTELIPLGKGSSPHGVIPGPDNAAWITDGGQQAIVRVSWPQREVRPYALPKGTPYANLNTCTLDGDGDVWFTGQSGVTGRVEVKSGKVSVNDAPRGRGPYGICTTPAGDVWYCSLAGSFIARIDRKSGESIVVAPPTPDQGARRVWSDSRGRIWVSEWNSGNLSMHDPKTGKWSAWKPPGTAPRTYAVYVDESDHPWISEWAANAMYRFDPGSEKFERFDFPREQVAIRQIHGRRGEIWLPESGTEHITVIRTA
;
A
#
# COMPACT_ATOMS: atom_id res chain seq x y z
N MET A 1 56.74 -44.35 34.33
CA MET A 1 56.65 -43.36 33.25
C MET A 1 55.92 -44.00 32.06
N ASN A 2 54.61 -43.89 32.02
CA ASN A 2 53.81 -44.46 30.90
C ASN A 2 53.49 -43.32 29.96
N THR A 3 54.02 -43.36 28.77
CA THR A 3 53.75 -42.44 27.66
C THR A 3 52.47 -42.89 26.98
N LEU A 4 51.43 -42.02 27.04
CA LEU A 4 50.19 -42.17 26.30
C LEU A 4 50.44 -42.09 24.78
N SER A 5 49.81 -43.00 24.04
CA SER A 5 49.96 -43.08 22.59
C SER A 5 49.22 -41.97 21.85
N ARG A 6 49.69 -41.61 20.66
CA ARG A 6 49.12 -40.59 19.76
C ARG A 6 47.65 -40.78 19.37
N ARG A 7 47.08 -41.94 19.68
CA ARG A 7 45.66 -42.26 19.41
C ARG A 7 44.69 -41.79 20.49
N GLU A 8 45.16 -41.54 21.70
CA GLU A 8 44.31 -41.10 22.82
C GLU A 8 44.20 -39.56 22.91
N MET A 9 45.03 -38.83 22.19
CA MET A 9 44.99 -37.35 22.12
C MET A 9 44.04 -36.80 21.05
N LEU A 10 43.39 -37.63 20.23
CA LEU A 10 42.46 -37.23 19.17
C LEU A 10 40.99 -37.44 19.51
N ALA A 11 40.67 -37.86 20.73
CA ALA A 11 39.27 -38.10 21.17
C ALA A 11 38.67 -36.97 22.04
N ALA A 12 39.39 -35.89 22.30
CA ALA A 12 38.94 -34.78 23.19
C ALA A 12 38.68 -33.43 22.53
N LEU A 13 38.57 -33.38 21.20
CA LEU A 13 38.24 -32.12 20.47
C LEU A 13 37.14 -32.42 19.44
N GLY A 14 35.89 -32.45 19.84
CA GLY A 14 34.81 -32.69 18.88
C GLY A 14 33.40 -32.68 19.44
N ALA A 15 33.14 -31.94 20.51
CA ALA A 15 31.76 -31.65 20.93
C ALA A 15 31.51 -30.11 20.85
N GLY A 16 31.76 -29.55 19.68
CA GLY A 16 31.23 -28.26 19.30
C GLY A 16 29.73 -28.44 19.02
N ALA A 17 28.88 -28.05 19.95
CA ALA A 17 27.46 -27.97 19.74
C ALA A 17 27.19 -26.96 18.60
N LEU A 18 26.89 -27.47 17.39
CA LEU A 18 26.15 -26.70 16.40
C LEU A 18 24.77 -26.40 17.01
N ALA A 19 24.65 -25.25 17.65
CA ALA A 19 23.36 -24.66 17.91
C ALA A 19 22.78 -24.30 16.54
N ALA A 20 22.01 -25.23 15.96
CA ALA A 20 21.12 -24.93 14.85
C ALA A 20 20.14 -23.88 15.37
N THR A 21 20.35 -22.63 15.00
CA THR A 21 19.35 -21.58 15.13
C THR A 21 18.21 -21.96 14.20
N LEU A 22 17.26 -22.73 14.72
CA LEU A 22 15.96 -22.90 14.07
C LEU A 22 15.38 -21.49 13.90
N PRO A 23 14.90 -21.12 12.70
CA PRO A 23 14.23 -19.84 12.54
C PRO A 23 13.06 -19.84 13.53
N MET A 24 13.05 -18.88 14.46
CA MET A 24 11.89 -18.62 15.30
C MET A 24 10.72 -18.35 14.35
N ARG A 25 9.84 -19.34 14.17
CA ARG A 25 8.50 -19.11 13.65
C ARG A 25 7.80 -18.19 14.66
N ALA A 26 7.76 -16.90 14.36
CA ALA A 26 6.86 -16.00 15.03
C ALA A 26 5.44 -16.44 14.65
N PHE A 27 4.79 -17.16 15.56
CA PHE A 27 3.41 -17.56 15.41
C PHE A 27 2.56 -16.29 15.42
N ALA A 28 1.86 -16.02 14.32
CA ALA A 28 0.76 -15.06 14.34
C ALA A 28 -0.16 -15.46 15.49
N GLN A 29 -0.44 -14.52 16.41
CA GLN A 29 -1.32 -14.81 17.53
C GLN A 29 -2.70 -15.17 16.98
N PRO A 30 -3.27 -16.36 17.33
CA PRO A 30 -4.61 -16.76 16.91
C PRO A 30 -5.62 -15.68 17.32
N GLY A 31 -6.43 -15.20 16.35
CA GLY A 31 -7.48 -14.22 16.59
C GLY A 31 -7.19 -12.78 16.08
N ARG A 32 -5.94 -12.42 15.74
CA ARG A 32 -5.63 -11.08 15.22
C ARG A 32 -5.97 -10.90 13.74
N MET A 33 -6.04 -11.96 12.95
CA MET A 33 -6.37 -11.92 11.52
C MET A 33 -7.71 -12.62 11.26
N GLN A 34 -8.59 -11.96 10.53
CA GLN A 34 -9.86 -12.50 10.10
C GLN A 34 -10.09 -12.21 8.62
N SER A 35 -10.55 -13.19 7.87
CA SER A 35 -10.77 -13.11 6.42
C SER A 35 -12.15 -13.58 6.04
N TRP A 36 -12.70 -12.95 5.00
CA TRP A 36 -13.97 -13.34 4.39
C TRP A 36 -13.82 -13.44 2.88
N PRO A 37 -14.39 -14.48 2.24
CA PRO A 37 -14.57 -14.47 0.80
C PRO A 37 -15.57 -13.38 0.42
N LEU A 38 -15.39 -12.72 -0.72
CA LEU A 38 -16.33 -11.67 -1.14
C LEU A 38 -17.73 -12.20 -1.47
N GLY A 39 -17.87 -13.51 -1.72
CA GLY A 39 -19.19 -14.15 -1.95
C GLY A 39 -19.89 -13.70 -3.23
N THR A 40 -19.17 -13.14 -4.18
CA THR A 40 -19.69 -12.66 -5.46
C THR A 40 -19.78 -13.79 -6.47
N SER A 41 -20.76 -13.70 -7.41
CA SER A 41 -20.99 -14.74 -8.43
C SER A 41 -19.89 -14.84 -9.49
N SER A 42 -19.03 -13.81 -9.60
CA SER A 42 -17.89 -13.77 -10.52
C SER A 42 -16.70 -13.08 -9.87
N ARG A 43 -15.50 -13.29 -10.41
CA ARG A 43 -14.30 -12.60 -9.92
C ARG A 43 -14.44 -11.09 -10.11
N THR A 44 -14.32 -10.36 -8.99
CA THR A 44 -14.39 -8.90 -8.96
C THR A 44 -13.07 -8.25 -9.38
N GLY A 45 -11.94 -8.93 -9.13
CA GLY A 45 -10.61 -8.37 -9.23
C GLY A 45 -10.39 -7.30 -8.16
N ILE A 46 -10.73 -7.64 -6.89
CA ILE A 46 -10.47 -6.74 -5.76
C ILE A 46 -9.04 -6.22 -5.78
N HIS A 47 -8.87 -4.89 -5.65
CA HIS A 47 -7.55 -4.27 -5.82
C HIS A 47 -7.13 -3.40 -4.64
N ASP A 48 -7.80 -2.30 -4.35
CA ASP A 48 -7.55 -1.41 -3.21
C ASP A 48 -8.74 -1.43 -2.25
N VAL A 49 -8.51 -1.09 -0.98
CA VAL A 49 -9.54 -0.97 0.07
C VAL A 49 -9.46 0.38 0.77
N ALA A 50 -10.58 0.82 1.35
CA ALA A 50 -10.64 1.96 2.24
C ALA A 50 -11.77 1.78 3.27
N PRO A 51 -11.58 2.19 4.55
CA PRO A 51 -12.65 2.20 5.53
C PRO A 51 -13.82 3.09 5.11
N ALA A 52 -15.03 2.57 5.20
CA ALA A 52 -16.26 3.35 5.03
C ALA A 52 -16.68 4.00 6.34
N PRO A 53 -17.44 5.14 6.30
CA PRO A 53 -17.77 5.93 7.51
C PRO A 53 -18.71 5.22 8.48
N ASP A 54 -19.45 4.21 8.04
CA ASP A 54 -20.42 3.44 8.83
C ASP A 54 -19.85 2.17 9.47
N GLY A 55 -18.53 1.99 9.37
CA GLY A 55 -17.83 0.81 9.88
C GLY A 55 -17.66 -0.31 8.85
N GLY A 56 -18.22 -0.17 7.66
CA GLY A 56 -17.93 -1.03 6.52
C GLY A 56 -16.57 -0.78 5.90
N VAL A 57 -16.32 -1.40 4.75
CA VAL A 57 -15.09 -1.27 3.99
C VAL A 57 -15.42 -1.20 2.51
N TRP A 58 -14.96 -0.16 1.83
CA TRP A 58 -14.99 -0.08 0.38
C TRP A 58 -13.82 -0.84 -0.23
N PHE A 59 -14.03 -1.36 -1.43
CA PHE A 59 -12.95 -1.89 -2.25
C PHE A 59 -13.19 -1.61 -3.73
N THR A 60 -12.13 -1.48 -4.48
CA THR A 60 -12.23 -1.40 -5.94
C THR A 60 -12.31 -2.80 -6.53
N ALA A 61 -13.33 -3.05 -7.34
CA ALA A 61 -13.56 -4.27 -8.08
C ALA A 61 -13.14 -4.03 -9.55
N GLN A 62 -11.81 -4.01 -9.78
CA GLN A 62 -11.20 -3.53 -11.00
C GLN A 62 -11.67 -4.27 -12.25
N ARG A 63 -11.82 -5.59 -12.14
CA ARG A 63 -12.20 -6.43 -13.27
C ARG A 63 -13.68 -6.28 -13.64
N SER A 64 -14.52 -6.08 -12.65
CA SER A 64 -15.97 -6.00 -12.84
C SER A 64 -16.50 -4.56 -12.99
N GLY A 65 -15.66 -3.54 -12.78
CA GLY A 65 -16.02 -2.12 -12.95
C GLY A 65 -16.94 -1.58 -11.85
N HIS A 66 -16.74 -2.00 -10.59
CA HIS A 66 -17.60 -1.64 -9.48
C HIS A 66 -16.81 -1.03 -8.31
N LEU A 67 -17.47 -0.21 -7.51
CA LEU A 67 -17.12 -0.01 -6.12
C LEU A 67 -17.79 -1.14 -5.32
N GLY A 68 -17.01 -1.96 -4.62
CA GLY A 68 -17.52 -2.92 -3.66
C GLY A 68 -17.67 -2.28 -2.28
N TYR A 69 -18.67 -2.69 -1.54
CA TYR A 69 -18.86 -2.40 -0.14
C TYR A 69 -18.99 -3.72 0.63
N PHE A 70 -18.19 -3.90 1.66
CA PHE A 70 -18.21 -5.05 2.54
C PHE A 70 -18.64 -4.64 3.95
N ASP A 71 -19.65 -5.28 4.51
CA ASP A 71 -20.04 -5.12 5.91
C ASP A 71 -19.45 -6.27 6.75
N PRO A 72 -18.45 -5.99 7.60
CA PRO A 72 -17.79 -7.03 8.41
C PRO A 72 -18.69 -7.64 9.49
N ARG A 73 -19.81 -7.00 9.85
CA ARG A 73 -20.75 -7.50 10.86
C ARG A 73 -21.64 -8.60 10.29
N SER A 74 -22.03 -8.47 9.02
CA SER A 74 -22.87 -9.45 8.33
C SER A 74 -22.12 -10.38 7.39
N GLY A 75 -20.87 -10.02 7.02
CA GLY A 75 -20.08 -10.71 6.01
C GLY A 75 -20.59 -10.52 4.58
N LYS A 76 -21.50 -9.57 4.35
CA LYS A 76 -22.12 -9.33 3.06
C LYS A 76 -21.36 -8.32 2.21
N THR A 77 -21.32 -8.59 0.90
CA THR A 77 -20.76 -7.71 -0.12
C THR A 77 -21.86 -7.12 -0.99
N GLU A 78 -21.76 -5.82 -1.27
CA GLU A 78 -22.57 -5.11 -2.27
C GLU A 78 -21.65 -4.61 -3.38
N LEU A 79 -22.08 -4.63 -4.65
CA LEU A 79 -21.37 -4.08 -5.78
C LEU A 79 -22.15 -2.93 -6.41
N ILE A 80 -21.52 -1.75 -6.47
CA ILE A 80 -22.08 -0.52 -7.02
C ILE A 80 -21.45 -0.28 -8.38
N PRO A 81 -22.19 -0.35 -9.50
CA PRO A 81 -21.63 -0.16 -10.84
C PRO A 81 -21.15 1.29 -11.02
N LEU A 82 -19.94 1.47 -11.49
CA LEU A 82 -19.34 2.79 -11.73
C LEU A 82 -19.59 3.35 -13.14
N GLY A 83 -20.18 2.56 -14.01
CA GLY A 83 -20.52 2.95 -15.36
C GLY A 83 -19.78 2.16 -16.44
N LYS A 84 -20.14 2.44 -17.71
CA LYS A 84 -19.60 1.72 -18.86
C LYS A 84 -18.08 1.93 -18.99
N GLY A 85 -17.35 0.85 -19.17
CA GLY A 85 -15.90 0.87 -19.38
C GLY A 85 -15.07 1.10 -18.10
N SER A 86 -15.70 1.14 -16.92
CA SER A 86 -15.03 1.30 -15.65
C SER A 86 -14.00 0.19 -15.39
N SER A 87 -12.84 0.59 -14.87
CA SER A 87 -11.78 -0.27 -14.37
C SER A 87 -11.11 0.46 -13.19
N PRO A 88 -11.77 0.46 -12.01
CA PRO A 88 -11.33 1.22 -10.84
C PRO A 88 -10.08 0.60 -10.25
N HIS A 89 -9.14 1.45 -9.76
CA HIS A 89 -7.88 0.99 -9.19
C HIS A 89 -7.75 1.37 -7.72
N GLY A 90 -7.61 2.66 -7.39
CA GLY A 90 -7.49 3.15 -6.02
C GLY A 90 -8.83 3.61 -5.44
N VAL A 91 -8.99 3.53 -4.12
CA VAL A 91 -10.12 4.11 -3.39
C VAL A 91 -9.64 4.73 -2.08
N ILE A 92 -10.19 5.90 -1.74
CA ILE A 92 -9.97 6.60 -0.47
C ILE A 92 -11.28 7.14 0.11
N PRO A 93 -11.38 7.32 1.43
CA PRO A 93 -12.49 8.06 2.03
C PRO A 93 -12.31 9.56 1.79
N GLY A 94 -13.37 10.23 1.40
CA GLY A 94 -13.43 11.69 1.26
C GLY A 94 -13.92 12.40 2.51
N PRO A 95 -13.72 13.74 2.62
CA PRO A 95 -14.14 14.52 3.77
C PRO A 95 -15.68 14.66 3.87
N ASP A 96 -16.35 14.34 2.78
CA ASP A 96 -17.81 14.36 2.61
C ASP A 96 -18.45 12.97 2.79
N ASN A 97 -17.74 12.05 3.44
CA ASN A 97 -18.13 10.66 3.62
C ASN A 97 -18.32 9.87 2.30
N ALA A 98 -17.86 10.39 1.17
CA ALA A 98 -17.91 9.71 -0.12
C ALA A 98 -16.67 8.85 -0.34
N ALA A 99 -16.79 7.82 -1.19
CA ALA A 99 -15.66 7.13 -1.75
C ALA A 99 -15.13 7.88 -2.97
N TRP A 100 -13.81 8.14 -3.01
CA TRP A 100 -13.13 8.71 -4.17
C TRP A 100 -12.22 7.68 -4.81
N ILE A 101 -12.35 7.51 -6.10
CA ILE A 101 -11.85 6.35 -6.84
C ILE A 101 -11.07 6.82 -8.07
N THR A 102 -9.89 6.25 -8.29
CA THR A 102 -9.19 6.37 -9.58
C THR A 102 -9.74 5.33 -10.54
N ASP A 103 -10.31 5.74 -11.66
CA ASP A 103 -10.85 4.84 -12.68
C ASP A 103 -10.08 4.97 -14.00
N GLY A 104 -9.17 4.03 -14.22
CA GLY A 104 -8.32 4.01 -15.40
C GLY A 104 -9.09 3.70 -16.68
N GLY A 105 -10.16 2.92 -16.60
CA GLY A 105 -10.99 2.57 -17.74
C GLY A 105 -11.82 3.74 -18.25
N GLN A 106 -12.35 4.57 -17.34
CA GLN A 106 -13.09 5.78 -17.69
C GLN A 106 -12.20 7.01 -17.88
N GLN A 107 -10.91 6.93 -17.57
CA GLN A 107 -10.04 8.10 -17.53
C GLN A 107 -10.61 9.20 -16.63
N ALA A 108 -11.04 8.85 -15.40
CA ALA A 108 -11.75 9.74 -14.49
C ALA A 108 -11.39 9.46 -13.02
N ILE A 109 -11.56 10.48 -12.22
CA ILE A 109 -11.72 10.31 -10.78
C ILE A 109 -13.22 10.20 -10.52
N VAL A 110 -13.65 9.14 -9.86
CA VAL A 110 -15.07 8.87 -9.62
C VAL A 110 -15.38 9.05 -8.14
N ARG A 111 -16.41 9.84 -7.85
CA ARG A 111 -16.94 10.02 -6.50
C ARG A 111 -18.23 9.22 -6.37
N VAL A 112 -18.35 8.44 -5.30
CA VAL A 112 -19.58 7.75 -4.92
C VAL A 112 -20.04 8.26 -3.57
N SER A 113 -21.19 8.96 -3.53
CA SER A 113 -21.75 9.48 -2.28
C SER A 113 -22.20 8.33 -1.37
N TRP A 114 -22.16 8.57 -0.06
CA TRP A 114 -22.54 7.58 0.92
C TRP A 114 -23.52 8.16 1.95
N PRO A 115 -24.64 7.54 2.26
CA PRO A 115 -25.09 6.20 1.79
C PRO A 115 -25.90 6.23 0.48
N GLN A 116 -26.05 7.39 -0.22
CA GLN A 116 -26.95 7.55 -1.38
C GLN A 116 -26.49 6.74 -2.61
N ARG A 117 -25.20 6.40 -2.71
CA ARG A 117 -24.58 5.63 -3.82
C ARG A 117 -24.67 6.34 -5.18
N GLU A 118 -24.77 7.67 -5.17
CA GLU A 118 -24.72 8.46 -6.40
C GLU A 118 -23.30 8.46 -6.98
N VAL A 119 -23.17 8.06 -8.23
CA VAL A 119 -21.89 7.97 -8.94
C VAL A 119 -21.69 9.23 -9.77
N ARG A 120 -20.58 9.95 -9.52
CA ARG A 120 -20.21 11.16 -10.24
C ARG A 120 -18.77 11.06 -10.76
N PRO A 121 -18.56 10.93 -12.08
CA PRO A 121 -17.22 10.97 -12.67
C PRO A 121 -16.73 12.41 -12.87
N TYR A 122 -15.44 12.62 -12.63
CA TYR A 122 -14.66 13.81 -12.97
C TYR A 122 -13.65 13.38 -14.03
N ALA A 123 -14.04 13.50 -15.30
CA ALA A 123 -13.23 13.09 -16.42
C ALA A 123 -11.93 13.90 -16.53
N LEU A 124 -10.85 13.24 -16.93
CA LEU A 124 -9.61 13.96 -17.27
C LEU A 124 -9.86 14.91 -18.44
N PRO A 125 -9.05 16.00 -18.55
CA PRO A 125 -9.17 16.95 -19.63
C PRO A 125 -9.16 16.26 -21.00
N LYS A 126 -10.00 16.76 -21.91
CA LYS A 126 -10.06 16.24 -23.29
C LYS A 126 -8.68 16.31 -23.95
N GLY A 127 -8.25 15.21 -24.58
CA GLY A 127 -6.93 15.10 -25.19
C GLY A 127 -5.83 14.57 -24.26
N THR A 128 -6.11 14.33 -22.98
CA THR A 128 -5.17 13.60 -22.10
C THR A 128 -4.95 12.20 -22.66
N PRO A 129 -3.70 11.79 -22.95
CA PRO A 129 -3.41 10.40 -23.31
C PRO A 129 -3.86 9.42 -22.23
N TYR A 130 -3.94 8.13 -22.55
CA TYR A 130 -4.29 7.10 -21.56
C TYR A 130 -3.37 7.19 -20.34
N ALA A 131 -3.92 7.67 -19.22
CA ALA A 131 -3.17 8.00 -18.01
C ALA A 131 -2.80 6.74 -17.21
N ASN A 132 -3.53 5.65 -17.34
CA ASN A 132 -3.40 4.45 -16.50
C ASN A 132 -3.46 4.83 -15.02
N LEU A 133 -4.59 5.42 -14.60
CA LEU A 133 -4.78 5.95 -13.26
C LEU A 133 -4.52 4.88 -12.19
N ASN A 134 -3.80 5.26 -11.12
CA ASN A 134 -3.37 4.33 -10.07
C ASN A 134 -3.99 4.67 -8.71
N THR A 135 -3.44 5.61 -8.00
CA THR A 135 -3.80 5.90 -6.61
C THR A 135 -4.21 7.37 -6.47
N CYS A 136 -5.02 7.68 -5.47
CA CYS A 136 -5.34 9.06 -5.11
C CYS A 136 -5.19 9.30 -3.60
N THR A 137 -5.13 10.58 -3.23
CA THR A 137 -5.07 11.08 -1.86
C THR A 137 -5.77 12.43 -1.77
N LEU A 138 -6.15 12.84 -0.56
CA LEU A 138 -6.65 14.20 -0.31
C LEU A 138 -5.50 15.08 0.19
N ASP A 139 -5.46 16.32 -0.25
CA ASP A 139 -4.57 17.31 0.38
C ASP A 139 -5.22 17.96 1.61
N GLY A 140 -4.48 18.90 2.24
CA GLY A 140 -4.97 19.63 3.41
C GLY A 140 -6.16 20.56 3.14
N ASP A 141 -6.46 20.89 1.88
CA ASP A 141 -7.59 21.72 1.46
C ASP A 141 -8.82 20.89 1.04
N GLY A 142 -8.66 19.55 1.00
CA GLY A 142 -9.69 18.58 0.64
C GLY A 142 -9.80 18.33 -0.87
N ASP A 143 -8.83 18.74 -1.66
CA ASP A 143 -8.75 18.42 -3.08
C ASP A 143 -8.15 17.03 -3.28
N VAL A 144 -8.59 16.34 -4.35
CA VAL A 144 -8.14 14.98 -4.65
C VAL A 144 -6.97 15.01 -5.62
N TRP A 145 -5.81 14.55 -5.18
CA TRP A 145 -4.62 14.36 -6.01
C TRP A 145 -4.51 12.91 -6.44
N PHE A 146 -4.01 12.68 -7.65
CA PHE A 146 -3.90 11.34 -8.21
C PHE A 146 -2.62 11.13 -9.03
N THR A 147 -2.27 9.87 -9.21
CA THR A 147 -1.18 9.41 -10.07
C THR A 147 -1.71 8.60 -11.25
N GLY A 148 -1.01 8.68 -12.37
CA GLY A 148 -1.22 7.85 -13.54
C GLY A 148 0.09 7.24 -14.03
N GLN A 149 0.15 5.93 -14.12
CA GLN A 149 1.37 5.17 -14.40
C GLN A 149 1.99 5.49 -15.77
N SER A 150 1.19 6.05 -16.69
CA SER A 150 1.70 6.47 -18.01
C SER A 150 2.57 7.71 -17.96
N GLY A 151 2.72 8.36 -16.78
CA GLY A 151 3.63 9.49 -16.60
C GLY A 151 2.93 10.79 -16.24
N VAL A 152 1.83 10.73 -15.50
CA VAL A 152 1.09 11.93 -15.09
C VAL A 152 0.80 11.94 -13.59
N THR A 153 0.65 13.16 -13.06
CA THR A 153 -0.04 13.45 -11.80
C THR A 153 -1.18 14.41 -12.09
N GLY A 154 -2.13 14.55 -11.18
CA GLY A 154 -3.21 15.51 -11.40
C GLY A 154 -4.02 15.78 -10.15
N ARG A 155 -4.95 16.73 -10.26
CA ARG A 155 -5.81 17.19 -9.18
C ARG A 155 -7.25 17.37 -9.64
N VAL A 156 -8.19 16.97 -8.81
CA VAL A 156 -9.57 17.41 -8.86
C VAL A 156 -9.78 18.48 -7.79
N GLU A 157 -10.07 19.70 -8.18
CA GLU A 157 -10.53 20.75 -7.28
C GLU A 157 -11.98 20.44 -6.89
N VAL A 158 -12.18 19.90 -5.70
CA VAL A 158 -13.49 19.33 -5.28
C VAL A 158 -14.61 20.36 -5.32
N LYS A 159 -14.32 21.60 -4.94
CA LYS A 159 -15.31 22.70 -4.92
C LYS A 159 -15.79 23.12 -6.31
N SER A 160 -14.88 23.20 -7.28
CA SER A 160 -15.20 23.64 -8.65
C SER A 160 -15.50 22.48 -9.59
N GLY A 161 -15.01 21.28 -9.26
CA GLY A 161 -15.03 20.11 -10.13
C GLY A 161 -14.01 20.17 -11.27
N LYS A 162 -13.10 21.16 -11.27
CA LYS A 162 -12.05 21.29 -12.27
C LYS A 162 -11.02 20.19 -12.09
N VAL A 163 -10.64 19.55 -13.19
CA VAL A 163 -9.56 18.55 -13.24
C VAL A 163 -8.37 19.12 -13.98
N SER A 164 -7.19 18.99 -13.39
CA SER A 164 -5.90 19.33 -14.00
C SER A 164 -4.99 18.11 -14.03
N VAL A 165 -4.12 18.06 -15.05
CA VAL A 165 -3.14 16.99 -15.24
C VAL A 165 -1.80 17.62 -15.57
N ASN A 166 -0.74 17.12 -14.96
CA ASN A 166 0.64 17.55 -15.13
C ASN A 166 1.50 16.37 -15.54
N ASP A 167 2.47 16.57 -16.41
CA ASP A 167 3.47 15.57 -16.75
C ASP A 167 4.38 15.30 -15.55
N ALA A 168 4.61 14.01 -15.28
CA ALA A 168 5.52 13.61 -14.23
C ALA A 168 6.97 13.64 -14.71
N PRO A 169 7.93 14.04 -13.86
CA PRO A 169 9.35 13.94 -14.18
C PRO A 169 9.74 12.51 -14.56
N ARG A 170 10.62 12.36 -15.54
CA ARG A 170 11.09 11.06 -16.07
C ARG A 170 9.99 10.16 -16.67
N GLY A 171 8.81 10.71 -16.99
CA GLY A 171 7.73 10.02 -17.69
C GLY A 171 7.08 8.91 -16.86
N ARG A 172 6.95 7.71 -17.43
CA ARG A 172 6.21 6.57 -16.84
C ARG A 172 6.71 6.22 -15.44
N GLY A 173 5.75 5.87 -14.57
CA GLY A 173 6.06 5.31 -13.27
C GLY A 173 5.33 5.85 -12.05
N PRO A 174 4.67 7.05 -12.06
CA PRO A 174 3.90 7.48 -10.89
C PRO A 174 2.96 6.37 -10.41
N TYR A 175 2.99 6.07 -9.10
CA TYR A 175 2.31 4.91 -8.54
C TYR A 175 1.57 5.27 -7.24
N GLY A 176 2.11 4.94 -6.07
CA GLY A 176 1.53 5.32 -4.79
C GLY A 176 1.62 6.82 -4.53
N ILE A 177 0.63 7.37 -3.81
CA ILE A 177 0.54 8.78 -3.42
C ILE A 177 -0.01 8.86 -2.01
N CYS A 178 0.47 9.79 -1.20
CA CYS A 178 0.00 10.04 0.16
C CYS A 178 0.08 11.52 0.51
N THR A 179 -0.54 11.87 1.63
CA THR A 179 -0.50 13.23 2.19
C THR A 179 0.06 13.18 3.59
N THR A 180 0.92 14.14 3.92
CA THR A 180 1.46 14.30 5.27
C THR A 180 0.45 15.00 6.19
N PRO A 181 0.61 14.94 7.53
CA PRO A 181 -0.24 15.72 8.45
C PRO A 181 -0.21 17.23 8.21
N ALA A 182 0.84 17.74 7.57
CA ALA A 182 0.94 19.15 7.16
C ALA A 182 0.19 19.47 5.86
N GLY A 183 -0.39 18.46 5.20
CA GLY A 183 -1.12 18.62 3.94
C GLY A 183 -0.23 18.58 2.69
N ASP A 184 1.07 18.26 2.81
CA ASP A 184 1.95 18.08 1.67
C ASP A 184 1.66 16.77 0.95
N VAL A 185 1.58 16.81 -0.38
CA VAL A 185 1.31 15.66 -1.23
C VAL A 185 2.62 15.07 -1.74
N TRP A 186 2.80 13.78 -1.53
CA TRP A 186 3.96 13.01 -1.96
C TRP A 186 3.55 11.79 -2.77
N TYR A 187 4.29 11.48 -3.82
CA TYR A 187 4.10 10.24 -4.58
C TYR A 187 5.42 9.52 -4.85
N CYS A 188 5.34 8.27 -5.22
CA CYS A 188 6.48 7.50 -5.70
C CYS A 188 6.36 7.18 -7.18
N SER A 189 7.50 6.99 -7.83
CA SER A 189 7.59 6.54 -9.21
C SER A 189 8.27 5.16 -9.26
N LEU A 190 7.51 4.14 -9.60
CA LEU A 190 8.00 2.76 -9.68
C LEU A 190 9.07 2.61 -10.76
N ALA A 191 8.77 3.04 -11.99
CA ALA A 191 9.73 2.95 -13.09
C ALA A 191 10.84 4.01 -13.01
N GLY A 192 10.55 5.16 -12.42
CA GLY A 192 11.54 6.24 -12.24
C GLY A 192 12.44 6.06 -11.02
N SER A 193 12.09 5.14 -10.10
CA SER A 193 12.84 4.86 -8.86
C SER A 193 13.14 6.10 -8.02
N PHE A 194 12.10 6.89 -7.71
CA PHE A 194 12.19 8.09 -6.88
C PHE A 194 10.90 8.33 -6.11
N ILE A 195 10.95 9.23 -5.13
CA ILE A 195 9.75 9.87 -4.58
C ILE A 195 9.76 11.35 -4.98
N ALA A 196 8.59 11.98 -4.97
CA ALA A 196 8.48 13.41 -5.25
C ALA A 196 7.42 14.06 -4.38
N ARG A 197 7.66 15.32 -3.99
CA ARG A 197 6.67 16.21 -3.43
C ARG A 197 6.01 17.02 -4.55
N ILE A 198 4.71 17.17 -4.51
CA ILE A 198 3.99 18.02 -5.45
C ILE A 198 3.88 19.42 -4.86
N ASP A 199 4.26 20.45 -5.63
CA ASP A 199 3.89 21.82 -5.33
C ASP A 199 2.39 21.98 -5.61
N ARG A 200 1.59 22.17 -4.56
CA ARG A 200 0.13 22.21 -4.68
C ARG A 200 -0.42 23.44 -5.44
N LYS A 201 0.40 24.48 -5.63
CA LYS A 201 0.02 25.68 -6.39
C LYS A 201 0.23 25.50 -7.89
N SER A 202 1.41 25.02 -8.29
CA SER A 202 1.76 24.82 -9.70
C SER A 202 1.36 23.44 -10.21
N GLY A 203 1.28 22.43 -9.34
CA GLY A 203 1.13 21.02 -9.70
C GLY A 203 2.45 20.35 -10.11
N GLU A 204 3.56 21.07 -10.08
CA GLU A 204 4.87 20.55 -10.44
C GLU A 204 5.43 19.58 -9.39
N SER A 205 6.18 18.60 -9.85
CA SER A 205 6.81 17.58 -9.00
C SER A 205 8.25 17.91 -8.68
N ILE A 206 8.57 17.96 -7.40
CA ILE A 206 9.94 18.16 -6.88
C ILE A 206 10.50 16.78 -6.53
N VAL A 207 11.42 16.28 -7.38
CA VAL A 207 12.01 14.94 -7.24
C VAL A 207 12.97 14.88 -6.05
N VAL A 208 12.82 13.84 -5.24
CA VAL A 208 13.75 13.46 -4.17
C VAL A 208 14.28 12.07 -4.47
N ALA A 209 15.53 12.03 -4.91
CA ALA A 209 16.19 10.78 -5.27
C ALA A 209 16.61 10.00 -4.00
N PRO A 210 16.31 8.69 -3.93
CA PRO A 210 16.83 7.85 -2.84
C PRO A 210 18.32 7.57 -3.02
N PRO A 211 19.03 7.19 -1.94
CA PRO A 211 20.42 6.77 -2.01
C PRO A 211 20.59 5.41 -2.71
N THR A 212 19.58 4.57 -2.71
CA THR A 212 19.59 3.26 -3.38
C THR A 212 19.16 3.44 -4.84
N PRO A 213 20.02 3.19 -5.83
CA PRO A 213 19.62 3.23 -7.23
C PRO A 213 18.61 2.12 -7.54
N ASP A 214 17.75 2.36 -8.52
CA ASP A 214 16.76 1.40 -9.03
C ASP A 214 15.93 0.68 -7.95
N GLN A 215 15.66 1.37 -6.84
CA GLN A 215 14.92 0.82 -5.70
C GLN A 215 13.52 0.32 -6.07
N GLY A 216 12.89 0.87 -7.10
CA GLY A 216 11.53 0.55 -7.50
C GLY A 216 10.50 1.00 -6.48
N ALA A 217 10.48 2.30 -6.14
CA ALA A 217 9.55 2.90 -5.20
C ALA A 217 8.10 2.67 -5.65
N ARG A 218 7.32 1.87 -4.90
CA ARG A 218 6.02 1.38 -5.36
C ARG A 218 4.83 2.00 -4.65
N ARG A 219 4.83 2.03 -3.32
CA ARG A 219 3.82 2.71 -2.53
C ARG A 219 4.49 3.61 -1.51
N VAL A 220 3.78 4.66 -1.12
CA VAL A 220 4.22 5.61 -0.09
C VAL A 220 3.13 5.85 0.93
N TRP A 221 3.52 6.12 2.17
CA TRP A 221 2.65 6.56 3.24
C TRP A 221 3.38 7.54 4.16
N SER A 222 2.65 8.43 4.83
CA SER A 222 3.23 9.34 5.82
C SER A 222 2.91 8.90 7.24
N ASP A 223 3.87 9.07 8.15
CA ASP A 223 3.60 8.94 9.58
C ASP A 223 3.16 10.27 10.21
N SER A 224 2.87 10.25 11.53
CA SER A 224 2.42 11.43 12.29
C SER A 224 3.44 12.58 12.33
N ARG A 225 4.71 12.29 12.06
CA ARG A 225 5.82 13.28 12.03
C ARG A 225 6.04 13.87 10.65
N GLY A 226 5.33 13.38 9.64
CA GLY A 226 5.46 13.78 8.24
C GLY A 226 6.63 13.12 7.50
N ARG A 227 7.20 12.03 8.04
CA ARG A 227 8.20 11.23 7.33
C ARG A 227 7.50 10.37 6.29
N ILE A 228 8.18 10.11 5.18
CA ILE A 228 7.63 9.38 4.04
C ILE A 228 8.19 7.96 4.03
N TRP A 229 7.34 6.99 4.28
CA TRP A 229 7.65 5.56 4.23
C TRP A 229 7.39 5.02 2.83
N VAL A 230 8.31 4.21 2.33
CA VAL A 230 8.32 3.74 0.93
C VAL A 230 8.52 2.24 0.90
N SER A 231 7.65 1.52 0.19
CA SER A 231 7.89 0.13 -0.18
C SER A 231 8.70 0.08 -1.48
N GLU A 232 9.77 -0.69 -1.50
CA GLU A 232 10.72 -0.76 -2.61
C GLU A 232 10.65 -2.13 -3.29
N TRP A 233 10.01 -2.21 -4.43
CA TRP A 233 9.78 -3.47 -5.13
C TRP A 233 11.04 -4.17 -5.62
N ASN A 234 12.02 -3.40 -6.15
CA ASN A 234 13.23 -3.97 -6.73
C ASN A 234 14.28 -4.32 -5.65
N SER A 235 14.55 -3.41 -4.73
CA SER A 235 15.47 -3.66 -3.62
C SER A 235 14.89 -4.60 -2.54
N GLY A 236 13.55 -4.62 -2.43
CA GLY A 236 12.82 -5.36 -1.40
C GLY A 236 12.83 -4.71 -0.03
N ASN A 237 13.30 -3.47 0.10
CA ASN A 237 13.36 -2.75 1.38
C ASN A 237 12.03 -2.08 1.74
N LEU A 238 11.87 -1.78 3.02
CA LEU A 238 11.09 -0.68 3.54
C LEU A 238 12.05 0.48 3.79
N SER A 239 11.84 1.63 3.15
CA SER A 239 12.66 2.82 3.41
C SER A 239 11.84 3.98 3.95
N MET A 240 12.54 4.96 4.53
CA MET A 240 11.95 6.16 5.11
C MET A 240 12.79 7.36 4.73
N HIS A 241 12.11 8.40 4.21
CA HIS A 241 12.69 9.74 3.99
C HIS A 241 12.13 10.71 5.03
N ASP A 242 13.02 11.45 5.67
CA ASP A 242 12.63 12.57 6.53
C ASP A 242 12.78 13.90 5.77
N PRO A 243 11.67 14.54 5.36
CA PRO A 243 11.74 15.79 4.61
C PRO A 243 12.35 16.97 5.36
N LYS A 244 12.37 16.92 6.71
CA LYS A 244 12.94 17.99 7.54
C LYS A 244 14.46 17.97 7.55
N THR A 245 15.05 16.79 7.47
CA THR A 245 16.51 16.61 7.55
C THR A 245 17.13 16.17 6.22
N GLY A 246 16.31 15.75 5.26
CA GLY A 246 16.74 15.17 3.99
C GLY A 246 17.31 13.75 4.12
N LYS A 247 17.30 13.16 5.33
CA LYS A 247 17.89 11.85 5.59
C LYS A 247 17.02 10.71 5.09
N TRP A 248 17.69 9.63 4.68
CA TRP A 248 17.09 8.35 4.34
C TRP A 248 17.54 7.26 5.30
N SER A 249 16.65 6.32 5.57
CA SER A 249 16.93 5.06 6.26
C SER A 249 16.23 3.93 5.52
N ALA A 250 16.78 2.71 5.59
CA ALA A 250 16.18 1.55 4.93
C ALA A 250 16.40 0.28 5.76
N TRP A 251 15.40 -0.58 5.78
CA TRP A 251 15.40 -1.85 6.48
C TRP A 251 14.92 -2.95 5.56
N LYS A 252 15.54 -4.11 5.63
CA LYS A 252 15.18 -5.26 4.80
C LYS A 252 14.33 -6.23 5.61
N PRO A 253 13.09 -6.54 5.16
CA PRO A 253 12.29 -7.58 5.78
C PRO A 253 13.02 -8.94 5.73
N PRO A 254 12.76 -9.85 6.69
CA PRO A 254 13.31 -11.20 6.67
C PRO A 254 12.95 -11.95 5.39
N GLY A 255 13.93 -12.67 4.83
CA GLY A 255 13.76 -13.47 3.60
C GLY A 255 14.97 -13.36 2.67
N THR A 256 15.08 -14.28 1.71
CA THR A 256 16.22 -14.33 0.79
C THR A 256 16.15 -13.23 -0.28
N ALA A 257 14.97 -12.98 -0.81
CA ALA A 257 14.74 -11.99 -1.87
C ALA A 257 13.37 -11.33 -1.69
N PRO A 258 13.20 -10.49 -0.65
CA PRO A 258 11.91 -9.88 -0.36
C PRO A 258 11.45 -8.96 -1.51
N ARG A 259 10.11 -8.85 -1.64
CA ARG A 259 9.41 -8.04 -2.62
C ARG A 259 8.33 -7.23 -1.92
N THR A 260 8.70 -6.09 -1.37
CA THR A 260 7.75 -5.20 -0.69
C THR A 260 6.86 -4.49 -1.71
N TYR A 261 5.54 -4.57 -1.51
CA TYR A 261 4.58 -3.96 -2.44
C TYR A 261 3.82 -2.79 -1.81
N ALA A 262 2.94 -3.06 -0.86
CA ALA A 262 2.14 -2.04 -0.19
C ALA A 262 2.85 -1.52 1.06
N VAL A 263 2.55 -0.28 1.44
CA VAL A 263 2.92 0.31 2.73
C VAL A 263 1.76 1.13 3.27
N TYR A 264 1.52 1.05 4.56
CA TYR A 264 0.56 1.84 5.34
C TYR A 264 1.17 2.08 6.73
N VAL A 265 0.92 3.23 7.34
CA VAL A 265 1.37 3.52 8.71
C VAL A 265 0.15 3.63 9.61
N ASP A 266 0.12 2.87 10.71
CA ASP A 266 -0.98 2.87 11.65
C ASP A 266 -0.95 4.07 12.63
N GLU A 267 -1.94 4.18 13.48
CA GLU A 267 -2.10 5.26 14.46
C GLU A 267 -1.02 5.30 15.55
N SER A 268 -0.19 4.25 15.63
CA SER A 268 0.95 4.15 16.55
C SER A 268 2.29 4.38 15.84
N ASP A 269 2.26 4.90 14.62
CA ASP A 269 3.43 5.12 13.76
C ASP A 269 4.20 3.85 13.38
N HIS A 270 3.54 2.67 13.36
CA HIS A 270 4.14 1.45 12.86
C HIS A 270 3.82 1.27 11.37
N PRO A 271 4.84 1.19 10.50
CA PRO A 271 4.64 0.81 9.10
C PRO A 271 4.25 -0.65 8.95
N TRP A 272 3.23 -0.89 8.15
CA TRP A 272 2.78 -2.19 7.68
C TRP A 272 3.13 -2.36 6.21
N ILE A 273 3.71 -3.49 5.84
CA ILE A 273 4.05 -3.79 4.44
C ILE A 273 3.53 -5.17 4.04
N SER A 274 3.12 -5.27 2.77
CA SER A 274 2.91 -6.58 2.16
C SER A 274 4.23 -7.05 1.52
N GLU A 275 4.58 -8.30 1.77
CA GLU A 275 5.78 -8.92 1.23
C GLU A 275 5.35 -10.12 0.36
N TRP A 276 5.55 -9.96 -0.96
CA TRP A 276 4.98 -10.87 -1.95
C TRP A 276 5.74 -12.19 -2.09
N ALA A 277 7.06 -12.19 -1.91
CA ALA A 277 7.85 -13.40 -2.01
C ALA A 277 7.58 -14.37 -0.83
N ALA A 278 7.32 -13.82 0.35
CA ALA A 278 6.95 -14.63 1.52
C ALA A 278 5.44 -14.85 1.66
N ASN A 279 4.61 -14.22 0.81
CA ASN A 279 3.15 -14.23 0.92
C ASN A 279 2.67 -13.88 2.35
N ALA A 280 3.20 -12.78 2.90
CA ALA A 280 2.99 -12.37 4.29
C ALA A 280 2.80 -10.87 4.42
N MET A 281 2.27 -10.45 5.57
CA MET A 281 2.33 -9.07 6.05
C MET A 281 3.44 -8.94 7.08
N TYR A 282 4.04 -7.77 7.14
CA TYR A 282 4.96 -7.40 8.22
C TYR A 282 4.55 -6.07 8.83
N ARG A 283 4.59 -5.99 10.17
CA ARG A 283 4.59 -4.74 10.92
C ARG A 283 6.02 -4.41 11.31
N PHE A 284 6.46 -3.20 11.05
CA PHE A 284 7.77 -2.71 11.46
C PHE A 284 7.64 -1.81 12.69
N ASP A 285 8.46 -2.05 13.70
CA ASP A 285 8.59 -1.17 14.86
C ASP A 285 9.82 -0.26 14.67
N PRO A 286 9.63 1.05 14.45
CA PRO A 286 10.74 1.97 14.24
C PRO A 286 11.64 2.17 15.48
N GLY A 287 11.14 1.86 16.67
CA GLY A 287 11.89 1.99 17.92
C GLY A 287 12.91 0.88 18.14
N SER A 288 12.52 -0.36 17.82
CA SER A 288 13.39 -1.54 17.96
C SER A 288 14.00 -2.00 16.62
N GLU A 289 13.58 -1.40 15.52
CA GLU A 289 13.96 -1.77 14.13
C GLU A 289 13.66 -3.25 13.80
N LYS A 290 12.57 -3.80 14.35
CA LYS A 290 12.19 -5.20 14.16
C LYS A 290 10.92 -5.34 13.34
N PHE A 291 10.87 -6.42 12.56
CA PHE A 291 9.69 -6.84 11.82
C PHE A 291 8.94 -7.94 12.58
N GLU A 292 7.63 -7.75 12.78
CA GLU A 292 6.69 -8.78 13.20
C GLU A 292 5.98 -9.33 11.97
N ARG A 293 5.95 -10.65 11.80
CA ARG A 293 5.39 -11.33 10.64
C ARG A 293 3.97 -11.83 10.92
N PHE A 294 3.09 -11.71 9.91
CA PHE A 294 1.72 -12.23 9.88
C PHE A 294 1.55 -13.10 8.63
N ASP A 295 1.38 -14.40 8.83
CA ASP A 295 1.19 -15.36 7.74
C ASP A 295 -0.28 -15.46 7.35
N PHE A 296 -0.54 -15.53 6.04
CA PHE A 296 -1.88 -15.82 5.54
C PHE A 296 -2.17 -17.32 5.58
N PRO A 297 -3.43 -17.73 5.84
CA PRO A 297 -3.83 -19.14 5.79
C PRO A 297 -3.93 -19.68 4.35
N ARG A 298 -3.80 -18.81 3.35
CA ARG A 298 -3.86 -19.12 1.92
C ARG A 298 -2.60 -18.67 1.20
N GLU A 299 -2.29 -19.36 0.10
CA GLU A 299 -1.21 -18.94 -0.79
C GLU A 299 -1.68 -17.88 -1.80
N GLN A 300 -0.73 -17.15 -2.37
CA GLN A 300 -0.94 -16.20 -3.48
C GLN A 300 -2.00 -15.13 -3.20
N VAL A 301 -2.07 -14.62 -1.98
CA VAL A 301 -3.06 -13.59 -1.60
C VAL A 301 -2.88 -12.28 -2.36
N ALA A 302 -1.66 -11.92 -2.74
CA ALA A 302 -1.32 -10.78 -3.59
C ALA A 302 -1.89 -9.43 -3.08
N ILE A 303 -1.51 -9.02 -1.86
CA ILE A 303 -1.91 -7.73 -1.28
C ILE A 303 -1.23 -6.58 -2.02
N ARG A 304 -2.03 -5.73 -2.69
CA ARG A 304 -1.56 -4.63 -3.54
C ARG A 304 -1.63 -3.26 -2.88
N GLN A 305 -2.46 -3.13 -1.87
CA GLN A 305 -2.65 -1.90 -1.12
C GLN A 305 -3.09 -2.25 0.31
N ILE A 306 -2.84 -1.35 1.24
CA ILE A 306 -3.24 -1.46 2.63
C ILE A 306 -3.91 -0.14 3.00
N HIS A 307 -5.03 -0.22 3.69
CA HIS A 307 -5.62 0.93 4.36
C HIS A 307 -6.18 0.50 5.70
N GLY A 308 -6.28 1.44 6.64
CA GLY A 308 -6.76 1.10 7.96
C GLY A 308 -7.59 2.20 8.60
N ARG A 309 -8.13 1.88 9.73
CA ARG A 309 -8.68 2.79 10.74
C ARG A 309 -8.15 2.34 12.09
N ARG A 310 -8.34 3.16 13.10
CA ARG A 310 -7.82 2.86 14.43
C ARG A 310 -8.14 1.43 14.87
N GLY A 311 -7.11 0.67 15.20
CA GLY A 311 -7.20 -0.72 15.63
C GLY A 311 -7.36 -1.76 14.52
N GLU A 312 -7.42 -1.35 13.24
CA GLU A 312 -7.68 -2.26 12.12
C GLU A 312 -6.86 -1.94 10.88
N ILE A 313 -6.25 -2.96 10.32
CA ILE A 313 -5.53 -2.95 9.03
C ILE A 313 -6.32 -3.79 8.04
N TRP A 314 -6.85 -3.18 6.99
CA TRP A 314 -7.65 -3.85 5.96
C TRP A 314 -6.84 -4.15 4.72
N LEU A 315 -7.03 -5.35 4.17
CA LEU A 315 -6.22 -5.96 3.12
C LEU A 315 -7.10 -6.53 2.01
N PRO A 316 -6.90 -6.12 0.75
CA PRO A 316 -7.57 -6.72 -0.41
C PRO A 316 -6.73 -7.90 -0.91
N GLU A 317 -7.20 -9.13 -0.78
CA GLU A 317 -6.54 -10.31 -1.32
C GLU A 317 -6.89 -10.49 -2.81
N SER A 318 -6.20 -9.79 -3.69
CA SER A 318 -6.52 -9.79 -5.13
C SER A 318 -6.27 -11.11 -5.84
N GLY A 319 -5.44 -11.99 -5.26
CA GLY A 319 -5.22 -13.34 -5.78
C GLY A 319 -6.33 -14.33 -5.42
N THR A 320 -7.01 -14.13 -4.31
CA THR A 320 -7.94 -15.11 -3.71
C THR A 320 -9.38 -14.60 -3.57
N GLU A 321 -9.68 -13.34 -3.97
CA GLU A 321 -11.01 -12.72 -3.84
C GLU A 321 -11.54 -12.72 -2.38
N HIS A 322 -10.67 -12.36 -1.44
CA HIS A 322 -11.00 -12.19 -0.03
C HIS A 322 -10.73 -10.76 0.42
N ILE A 323 -11.41 -10.38 1.49
CA ILE A 323 -11.08 -9.19 2.26
C ILE A 323 -10.66 -9.63 3.65
N THR A 324 -9.57 -9.05 4.16
CA THR A 324 -8.96 -9.48 5.41
C THR A 324 -8.71 -8.29 6.30
N VAL A 325 -8.91 -8.47 7.61
CA VAL A 325 -8.54 -7.51 8.64
C VAL A 325 -7.48 -8.11 9.56
N ILE A 326 -6.47 -7.30 9.91
CA ILE A 326 -5.59 -7.56 11.04
C ILE A 326 -5.91 -6.53 12.13
N ARG A 327 -6.18 -7.00 13.37
CA ARG A 327 -6.38 -6.12 14.51
C ARG A 327 -5.03 -5.78 15.14
N THR A 328 -4.79 -4.49 15.42
CA THR A 328 -3.49 -3.99 15.90
C THR A 328 -3.34 -4.09 17.43
N ALA A 329 -4.45 -4.26 18.15
CA ALA A 329 -4.49 -4.39 19.61
C ALA A 329 -4.81 -5.82 20.04
#